data_179edadf34e54cc57bc2f5ec4dbe0242
#
_entry.id   179edadf34e54cc57bc2f5ec4dbe0242
#
_cell.length_a   1.000
_cell.length_b   1.000
_cell.length_c   1.000
_cell.angle_alpha   90.00
_cell.angle_beta   90.00
_cell.angle_gamma   90.00
#
_symmetry.space_group_name_H-M   'P 1'
#
loop_
_entity.id
_entity.type
_entity.pdbx_description
1 polymer ?
#
loop_
_entity_poly.entity_id
_entity_poly.type
_entity_poly.pdbx_seq_one_letter_code
_entity_poly.pdbx_strand_id
1 'polypeptide(L)'
;RADRLAKGQAMLKGTSTDDVASLAGTPPENAFDHITILCETQLEKIFSHIQQVAPELIVIDSIQTIATESVDSSPGSVSQVRECAASLLRFAKTSGIPVILIGHINKEGTLAGPKILEHIVDTVIQFEGDQHYMYRILRSIKNRFGSTSELGIYEMLQGGLRQVSNPSELLLTEDHDGLSGVAISAAIEGVRPFLVETQALVSTAAYGTPQRSATGFDQRRLNMLLAVMEKRVGFKLMAKDVFLNIAGGLRVTDPAMDLSVLAAVLSSNVDTAIEQGWCMCGEVGLSGEVRPVSRIEQRIAEAEKLGFQHIIIPKYNY
;
A
#
# COMPACT_ATOMS: atom_id res chain seq x y z
N ARG A 1 -6.91 -10.79 21.62
CA ARG A 1 -5.78 -9.90 21.30
C ARG A 1 -4.47 -10.66 21.24
N ALA A 2 -4.17 -11.51 22.24
CA ALA A 2 -2.98 -12.38 22.26
C ALA A 2 -2.94 -13.36 21.07
N ASP A 3 -4.07 -13.92 20.67
CA ASP A 3 -4.21 -14.80 19.52
C ASP A 3 -3.82 -14.13 18.17
N ARG A 4 -4.11 -12.84 18.03
CA ARG A 4 -3.68 -12.04 16.87
C ARG A 4 -2.17 -11.75 16.89
N LEU A 5 -1.57 -11.58 18.07
CA LEU A 5 -0.13 -11.34 18.23
C LEU A 5 0.70 -12.58 17.90
N ALA A 6 0.27 -13.78 18.34
CA ALA A 6 0.95 -15.03 18.03
C ALA A 6 0.96 -15.33 16.51
N LYS A 7 -0.17 -15.08 15.82
CA LYS A 7 -0.23 -15.18 14.36
C LYS A 7 0.69 -14.19 13.65
N GLY A 8 0.82 -12.97 14.18
CA GLY A 8 1.75 -11.95 13.67
C GLY A 8 3.23 -12.32 13.85
N GLN A 9 3.61 -12.98 14.94
CA GLN A 9 4.99 -13.43 15.18
C GLN A 9 5.42 -14.56 14.25
N ALA A 10 4.51 -15.49 13.89
CA ALA A 10 4.80 -16.54 12.91
C ALA A 10 5.12 -15.94 11.52
N MET A 11 4.44 -14.86 11.14
CA MET A 11 4.71 -14.13 9.88
C MET A 11 6.06 -13.42 9.86
N LEU A 12 6.55 -12.94 11.01
CA LEU A 12 7.85 -12.23 11.11
C LEU A 12 9.06 -13.18 11.08
N LYS A 13 8.88 -14.47 11.35
CA LYS A 13 9.97 -15.47 11.38
C LYS A 13 10.38 -16.03 10.01
N GLY A 14 9.81 -15.56 8.90
CA GLY A 14 10.22 -15.97 7.54
C GLY A 14 9.99 -17.45 7.23
N THR A 15 8.99 -18.05 7.84
CA THR A 15 8.53 -19.42 7.53
C THR A 15 8.01 -19.51 6.10
N SER A 16 8.26 -20.64 5.42
CA SER A 16 7.84 -20.87 4.05
C SER A 16 6.32 -20.82 3.90
N THR A 17 5.82 -20.57 2.69
CA THR A 17 4.39 -20.49 2.38
C THR A 17 3.62 -21.77 2.77
N ASP A 18 4.29 -22.92 2.76
CA ASP A 18 3.70 -24.22 3.12
C ASP A 18 3.48 -24.36 4.64
N ASP A 19 4.34 -23.74 5.46
CA ASP A 19 4.19 -23.70 6.90
C ASP A 19 3.03 -22.79 7.34
N VAL A 20 2.71 -21.74 6.56
CA VAL A 20 1.59 -20.81 6.86
C VAL A 20 0.23 -21.47 6.62
N ALA A 21 0.12 -22.39 5.66
CA ALA A 21 -1.12 -23.13 5.41
C ALA A 21 -1.44 -24.11 6.55
N SER A 22 -0.43 -24.62 7.25
CA SER A 22 -0.60 -25.48 8.45
C SER A 22 -1.01 -24.69 9.70
N LEU A 23 -0.77 -23.37 9.73
CA LEU A 23 -1.12 -22.48 10.85
C LEU A 23 -2.60 -22.06 10.87
N ALA A 24 -3.42 -22.50 9.89
CA ALA A 24 -4.87 -22.34 9.91
C ALA A 24 -5.57 -23.29 10.94
N GLY A 25 -4.82 -24.18 11.57
CA GLY A 25 -5.25 -24.97 12.72
C GLY A 25 -5.19 -24.18 14.03
N THR A 26 -5.89 -24.67 15.05
CA THR A 26 -5.85 -24.17 16.44
C THR A 26 -4.40 -23.91 16.86
N PRO A 27 -4.04 -22.73 17.37
CA PRO A 27 -2.68 -22.47 17.84
C PRO A 27 -2.31 -23.54 18.88
N PRO A 28 -1.05 -24.03 18.90
CA PRO A 28 -0.61 -24.97 19.92
C PRO A 28 -0.91 -24.36 21.30
N GLU A 29 -1.32 -25.19 22.24
CA GLU A 29 -1.76 -24.78 23.60
C GLU A 29 -0.79 -23.82 24.31
N ASN A 30 0.48 -23.80 23.90
CA ASN A 30 1.58 -23.00 24.47
C ASN A 30 2.03 -21.82 23.58
N ALA A 31 1.27 -21.42 22.55
CA ALA A 31 1.68 -20.34 21.64
C ALA A 31 1.84 -18.97 22.33
N PHE A 32 1.30 -18.81 23.55
CA PHE A 32 1.29 -17.55 24.30
C PHE A 32 2.25 -17.51 25.49
N ASP A 33 2.90 -18.64 25.83
CA ASP A 33 3.77 -18.77 27.00
C ASP A 33 5.00 -17.85 26.94
N HIS A 34 5.34 -17.37 25.73
CA HIS A 34 6.48 -16.46 25.50
C HIS A 34 6.05 -14.99 25.34
N ILE A 35 4.76 -14.67 25.56
CA ILE A 35 4.25 -13.29 25.44
C ILE A 35 3.93 -12.75 26.81
N THR A 36 4.70 -11.74 27.23
CA THR A 36 4.41 -10.97 28.44
C THR A 36 3.71 -9.66 28.06
N ILE A 37 2.60 -9.36 28.71
CA ILE A 37 1.85 -8.11 28.51
C ILE A 37 2.04 -7.22 29.74
N LEU A 38 2.57 -6.02 29.54
CA LEU A 38 2.72 -4.98 30.54
C LEU A 38 1.79 -3.81 30.25
N CYS A 39 0.97 -3.41 31.21
CA CYS A 39 0.14 -2.21 31.16
C CYS A 39 0.82 -1.10 31.97
N GLU A 40 1.69 -0.33 31.34
CA GLU A 40 2.43 0.78 31.94
C GLU A 40 2.63 1.90 30.91
N THR A 41 2.68 3.15 31.38
CA THR A 41 2.87 4.34 30.54
C THR A 41 4.13 5.12 30.90
N GLN A 42 4.73 4.89 32.06
CA GLN A 42 5.97 5.55 32.47
C GLN A 42 7.18 4.80 31.93
N LEU A 43 7.99 5.47 31.12
CA LEU A 43 9.14 4.87 30.43
C LEU A 43 10.16 4.26 31.41
N GLU A 44 10.41 4.92 32.53
CA GLU A 44 11.34 4.48 33.57
C GLU A 44 10.92 3.14 34.18
N LYS A 45 9.64 2.98 34.46
CA LYS A 45 9.05 1.72 34.95
C LYS A 45 9.10 0.64 33.89
N ILE A 46 8.82 0.99 32.62
CA ILE A 46 8.94 0.05 31.51
C ILE A 46 10.36 -0.52 31.44
N PHE A 47 11.39 0.32 31.52
CA PHE A 47 12.78 -0.14 31.54
C PHE A 47 13.10 -1.04 32.74
N SER A 48 12.57 -0.73 33.93
CA SER A 48 12.72 -1.59 35.10
C SER A 48 12.12 -3.00 34.89
N HIS A 49 10.94 -3.08 34.29
CA HIS A 49 10.30 -4.37 33.97
C HIS A 49 11.05 -5.11 32.85
N ILE A 50 11.55 -4.43 31.84
CA ILE A 50 12.35 -5.03 30.76
C ILE A 50 13.59 -5.74 31.33
N GLN A 51 14.27 -5.14 32.33
CA GLN A 51 15.41 -5.77 32.99
C GLN A 51 15.05 -7.06 33.74
N GLN A 52 13.85 -7.13 34.30
CA GLN A 52 13.36 -8.32 35.02
C GLN A 52 12.94 -9.45 34.08
N VAL A 53 12.27 -9.10 32.97
CA VAL A 53 11.71 -10.07 32.01
C VAL A 53 12.76 -10.53 31.00
N ALA A 54 13.76 -9.70 30.69
CA ALA A 54 14.80 -9.93 29.69
C ALA A 54 14.23 -10.39 28.33
N PRO A 55 13.32 -9.63 27.70
CA PRO A 55 12.65 -10.03 26.46
C PRO A 55 13.60 -10.02 25.25
N GLU A 56 13.34 -10.86 24.26
CA GLU A 56 14.07 -10.86 22.98
C GLU A 56 13.54 -9.81 21.98
N LEU A 57 12.30 -9.33 22.18
CA LEU A 57 11.63 -8.33 21.34
C LEU A 57 10.68 -7.50 22.20
N ILE A 58 10.66 -6.19 21.98
CA ILE A 58 9.74 -5.27 22.66
C ILE A 58 8.80 -4.66 21.64
N VAL A 59 7.49 -4.62 21.97
CA VAL A 59 6.46 -3.94 21.18
C VAL A 59 5.76 -2.91 22.08
N ILE A 60 5.82 -1.64 21.69
CA ILE A 60 5.15 -0.52 22.37
C ILE A 60 3.87 -0.13 21.60
N ASP A 61 2.70 -0.31 22.20
CA ASP A 61 1.40 0.08 21.63
C ASP A 61 0.67 1.01 22.60
N SER A 62 0.76 2.33 22.41
CA SER A 62 1.41 3.11 21.37
C SER A 62 2.45 4.06 21.95
N ILE A 63 3.37 4.55 21.12
CA ILE A 63 4.38 5.52 21.55
C ILE A 63 3.77 6.83 22.06
N GLN A 64 2.56 7.20 21.62
CA GLN A 64 1.85 8.39 22.07
C GLN A 64 1.36 8.31 23.52
N THR A 65 1.22 7.10 24.07
CA THR A 65 0.75 6.91 25.46
C THR A 65 1.89 6.87 26.47
N ILE A 66 3.13 6.74 26.01
CA ILE A 66 4.31 6.67 26.85
C ILE A 66 4.79 8.07 27.23
N ALA A 67 5.18 8.24 28.49
CA ALA A 67 5.75 9.47 29.00
C ALA A 67 7.04 9.21 29.80
N THR A 68 7.94 10.19 29.81
CA THR A 68 9.15 10.19 30.63
C THR A 68 9.15 11.41 31.57
N GLU A 69 9.67 11.24 32.77
CA GLU A 69 9.82 12.32 33.74
C GLU A 69 10.88 13.34 33.33
N SER A 70 11.74 13.02 32.36
CA SER A 70 12.81 13.89 31.88
C SER A 70 12.32 15.12 31.09
N VAL A 71 11.04 15.14 30.70
CA VAL A 71 10.43 16.21 29.90
C VAL A 71 9.15 16.71 30.58
N ASP A 72 9.12 17.98 30.93
CA ASP A 72 7.95 18.62 31.53
C ASP A 72 6.93 19.02 30.45
N SER A 73 6.20 18.02 29.97
CA SER A 73 5.10 18.22 28.99
C SER A 73 4.09 17.06 29.06
N SER A 74 2.87 17.30 28.59
CA SER A 74 1.82 16.29 28.64
C SER A 74 2.15 15.03 27.82
N PRO A 75 1.73 13.83 28.26
CA PRO A 75 1.79 12.62 27.47
C PRO A 75 1.19 12.81 26.07
N GLY A 76 1.80 12.23 25.04
CA GLY A 76 1.39 12.39 23.67
C GLY A 76 1.80 13.69 22.97
N SER A 77 2.42 14.64 23.70
CA SER A 77 3.02 15.83 23.10
C SER A 77 4.22 15.44 22.22
N VAL A 78 4.53 16.29 21.24
CA VAL A 78 5.66 16.05 20.31
C VAL A 78 6.98 15.87 21.04
N SER A 79 7.21 16.66 22.10
CA SER A 79 8.43 16.58 22.94
C SER A 79 8.51 15.27 23.71
N GLN A 80 7.41 14.80 24.31
CA GLN A 80 7.37 13.52 25.01
C GLN A 80 7.59 12.35 24.04
N VAL A 81 6.87 12.31 22.93
CA VAL A 81 7.01 11.24 21.92
C VAL A 81 8.45 11.17 21.39
N ARG A 82 9.07 12.34 21.12
CA ARG A 82 10.44 12.42 20.66
C ARG A 82 11.44 11.87 21.68
N GLU A 83 11.34 12.28 22.94
CA GLU A 83 12.29 11.86 23.99
C GLU A 83 12.10 10.38 24.33
N CYS A 84 10.87 9.90 24.44
CA CYS A 84 10.60 8.48 24.65
C CYS A 84 11.16 7.62 23.51
N ALA A 85 10.96 8.01 22.26
CA ALA A 85 11.49 7.31 21.11
C ALA A 85 13.03 7.33 21.07
N ALA A 86 13.64 8.47 21.39
CA ALA A 86 15.11 8.58 21.45
C ALA A 86 15.70 7.69 22.56
N SER A 87 15.05 7.60 23.71
CA SER A 87 15.46 6.75 24.83
C SER A 87 15.32 5.25 24.49
N LEU A 88 14.21 4.86 23.84
CA LEU A 88 13.99 3.50 23.38
C LEU A 88 14.98 3.10 22.27
N LEU A 89 15.34 4.03 21.37
CA LEU A 89 16.38 3.79 20.38
C LEU A 89 17.75 3.59 21.01
N ARG A 90 18.14 4.43 21.99
CA ARG A 90 19.38 4.23 22.75
C ARG A 90 19.41 2.86 23.42
N PHE A 91 18.32 2.50 24.09
CA PHE A 91 18.16 1.20 24.70
C PHE A 91 18.34 0.07 23.70
N ALA A 92 17.62 0.09 22.57
CA ALA A 92 17.72 -0.94 21.53
C ALA A 92 19.16 -1.11 21.01
N LYS A 93 19.88 -0.01 20.81
CA LYS A 93 21.28 -0.01 20.35
C LYS A 93 22.27 -0.54 21.39
N THR A 94 22.03 -0.29 22.65
CA THR A 94 22.93 -0.74 23.72
C THR A 94 22.68 -2.16 24.16
N SER A 95 21.42 -2.60 24.19
CA SER A 95 21.02 -3.94 24.61
C SER A 95 21.05 -4.97 23.47
N GLY A 96 20.96 -4.51 22.21
CA GLY A 96 20.77 -5.38 21.05
C GLY A 96 19.34 -5.93 20.92
N ILE A 97 18.40 -5.54 21.79
CA ILE A 97 17.01 -5.97 21.75
C ILE A 97 16.23 -5.10 20.77
N PRO A 98 15.61 -5.66 19.71
CA PRO A 98 14.81 -4.90 18.77
C PRO A 98 13.55 -4.33 19.44
N VAL A 99 13.18 -3.11 19.07
CA VAL A 99 11.99 -2.41 19.57
C VAL A 99 11.09 -2.00 18.42
N ILE A 100 9.83 -2.42 18.46
CA ILE A 100 8.78 -2.01 17.52
C ILE A 100 7.92 -0.96 18.21
N LEU A 101 7.87 0.24 17.62
CA LEU A 101 7.02 1.33 18.08
C LEU A 101 5.76 1.39 17.20
N ILE A 102 4.59 1.23 17.81
CA ILE A 102 3.32 1.44 17.12
C ILE A 102 2.92 2.90 17.31
N GLY A 103 2.68 3.59 16.21
CA GLY A 103 2.19 4.96 16.18
C GLY A 103 0.89 5.08 15.38
N HIS A 104 0.00 5.96 15.81
CA HIS A 104 -1.24 6.23 15.10
C HIS A 104 -1.06 7.46 14.21
N ILE A 105 -1.51 7.36 12.97
CA ILE A 105 -1.63 8.50 12.05
C ILE A 105 -3.01 9.16 12.22
N ASN A 106 -3.06 10.48 12.04
CA ASN A 106 -4.34 11.20 11.98
C ASN A 106 -5.03 10.99 10.62
N LYS A 107 -6.26 11.52 10.47
CA LYS A 107 -7.07 11.39 9.24
C LYS A 107 -6.40 11.99 8.00
N GLU A 108 -5.40 12.85 8.16
CA GLU A 108 -4.63 13.47 7.09
C GLU A 108 -3.43 12.62 6.64
N GLY A 109 -3.31 11.40 7.18
CA GLY A 109 -2.20 10.49 6.86
C GLY A 109 -0.86 10.93 7.45
N THR A 110 -0.86 11.97 8.28
CA THR A 110 0.32 12.41 9.03
C THR A 110 0.26 11.82 10.42
N LEU A 111 1.37 11.25 10.88
CA LEU A 111 1.53 10.90 12.28
C LEU A 111 1.29 12.16 13.11
N ALA A 112 0.40 12.13 14.12
CA ALA A 112 0.30 13.18 15.11
C ALA A 112 1.61 13.22 15.90
N GLY A 113 2.46 14.19 15.52
CA GLY A 113 3.80 14.39 16.09
C GLY A 113 4.98 13.66 15.45
N PRO A 114 5.00 13.26 14.20
CA PRO A 114 6.04 12.30 13.85
C PRO A 114 6.59 12.15 12.46
N LYS A 115 6.72 13.15 11.69
CA LYS A 115 7.87 13.18 10.77
C LYS A 115 9.17 13.10 11.54
N ILE A 116 9.15 13.45 12.82
CA ILE A 116 10.30 13.37 13.73
C ILE A 116 10.71 11.91 14.02
N LEU A 117 9.74 10.99 14.20
CA LEU A 117 10.04 9.58 14.43
C LEU A 117 10.65 8.90 13.20
N GLU A 118 10.19 9.27 12.01
CA GLU A 118 10.75 8.74 10.75
C GLU A 118 12.26 9.01 10.61
N HIS A 119 12.74 10.13 11.16
CA HIS A 119 14.17 10.44 11.15
C HIS A 119 14.96 9.68 12.23
N ILE A 120 14.34 9.33 13.33
CA ILE A 120 14.98 8.68 14.48
C ILE A 120 15.13 7.17 14.25
N VAL A 121 14.06 6.49 13.82
CA VAL A 121 14.04 5.03 13.69
C VAL A 121 14.77 4.52 12.45
N ASP A 122 15.19 3.26 12.46
CA ASP A 122 15.90 2.64 11.33
C ASP A 122 14.96 2.22 10.21
N THR A 123 13.76 1.76 10.54
CA THR A 123 12.74 1.30 9.58
C THR A 123 11.40 1.92 9.93
N VAL A 124 10.66 2.35 8.91
CA VAL A 124 9.28 2.83 9.00
C VAL A 124 8.42 1.98 8.10
N ILE A 125 7.43 1.32 8.70
CA ILE A 125 6.45 0.51 7.99
C ILE A 125 5.08 1.15 8.21
N GLN A 126 4.37 1.42 7.14
CA GLN A 126 3.03 1.98 7.16
C GLN A 126 2.00 0.92 6.82
N PHE A 127 0.95 0.86 7.64
CA PHE A 127 -0.23 0.05 7.39
C PHE A 127 -1.28 0.94 6.73
N GLU A 128 -1.56 0.70 5.46
CA GLU A 128 -2.57 1.41 4.68
C GLU A 128 -3.83 0.56 4.57
N GLY A 129 -5.00 1.18 4.62
CA GLY A 129 -6.26 0.51 4.40
C GLY A 129 -7.42 1.47 4.44
N ASP A 130 -8.40 1.26 3.58
CA ASP A 130 -9.68 1.96 3.57
C ASP A 130 -10.70 1.17 4.38
N GLN A 131 -11.68 1.86 4.99
CA GLN A 131 -12.77 1.23 5.74
C GLN A 131 -13.73 0.41 4.86
N HIS A 132 -13.75 0.70 3.57
CA HIS A 132 -14.63 0.06 2.59
C HIS A 132 -14.00 -1.18 1.93
N TYR A 133 -12.67 -1.36 2.05
CA TYR A 133 -11.97 -2.48 1.43
C TYR A 133 -11.46 -3.47 2.48
N MET A 134 -11.62 -4.76 2.18
CA MET A 134 -11.17 -5.85 3.07
C MET A 134 -9.65 -6.00 3.11
N TYR A 135 -8.93 -5.25 2.27
CA TYR A 135 -7.47 -5.37 2.14
C TYR A 135 -6.72 -4.37 3.00
N ARG A 136 -5.54 -4.78 3.41
CA ARG A 136 -4.56 -3.95 4.12
C ARG A 136 -3.22 -4.08 3.43
N ILE A 137 -2.58 -2.95 3.20
CA ILE A 137 -1.28 -2.87 2.54
C ILE A 137 -0.24 -2.51 3.60
N LEU A 138 0.81 -3.30 3.68
CA LEU A 138 1.98 -3.02 4.49
C LEU A 138 3.09 -2.52 3.58
N ARG A 139 3.44 -1.25 3.73
CA ARG A 139 4.43 -0.57 2.88
C ARG A 139 5.63 -0.14 3.71
N SER A 140 6.84 -0.40 3.22
CA SER A 140 8.05 0.17 3.77
C SER A 140 8.25 1.60 3.26
N ILE A 141 8.19 2.58 4.16
CA ILE A 141 8.42 4.01 3.84
C ILE A 141 9.90 4.36 3.97
N LYS A 142 10.58 3.74 4.92
CA LYS A 142 12.01 3.90 5.17
C LYS A 142 12.60 2.57 5.63
N ASN A 143 13.76 2.22 5.10
CA ASN A 143 14.55 1.09 5.56
C ASN A 143 16.05 1.38 5.37
N ARG A 144 16.78 1.54 6.47
CA ARG A 144 18.23 1.81 6.42
C ARG A 144 19.05 0.62 5.95
N PHE A 145 18.54 -0.60 6.15
CA PHE A 145 19.31 -1.82 5.94
C PHE A 145 18.80 -2.67 4.77
N GLY A 146 17.83 -2.17 4.01
CA GLY A 146 17.26 -2.90 2.89
C GLY A 146 16.40 -2.05 1.97
N SER A 147 15.71 -2.72 1.06
CA SER A 147 14.81 -2.09 0.09
C SER A 147 13.56 -1.52 0.78
N THR A 148 13.07 -0.39 0.29
CA THR A 148 11.73 0.14 0.59
C THR A 148 10.71 -0.26 -0.48
N SER A 149 11.14 -1.05 -1.45
CA SER A 149 10.35 -1.41 -2.63
C SER A 149 9.46 -2.64 -2.40
N GLU A 150 9.38 -3.15 -1.18
CA GLU A 150 8.58 -4.31 -0.86
C GLU A 150 7.20 -3.93 -0.34
N LEU A 151 6.20 -4.71 -0.75
CA LEU A 151 4.80 -4.50 -0.43
C LEU A 151 4.20 -5.79 0.09
N GLY A 152 3.57 -5.75 1.27
CA GLY A 152 2.75 -6.84 1.79
C GLY A 152 1.28 -6.51 1.60
N ILE A 153 0.51 -7.42 1.01
CA ILE A 153 -0.95 -7.27 0.90
C ILE A 153 -1.60 -8.34 1.77
N TYR A 154 -2.53 -7.90 2.59
CA TYR A 154 -3.25 -8.74 3.54
C TYR A 154 -4.75 -8.52 3.39
N GLU A 155 -5.51 -9.59 3.51
CA GLU A 155 -6.96 -9.56 3.59
C GLU A 155 -7.41 -9.62 5.06
N MET A 156 -8.38 -8.79 5.41
CA MET A 156 -8.96 -8.75 6.76
C MET A 156 -10.11 -9.77 6.84
N LEU A 157 -9.87 -10.88 7.51
CA LEU A 157 -10.88 -11.91 7.79
C LEU A 157 -11.34 -11.85 9.25
N GLN A 158 -12.42 -12.58 9.59
CA GLN A 158 -12.88 -12.72 10.98
C GLN A 158 -11.78 -13.26 11.90
N GLY A 159 -10.94 -14.20 11.42
CA GLY A 159 -9.83 -14.79 12.16
C GLY A 159 -8.57 -13.91 12.22
N GLY A 160 -8.51 -12.77 11.55
CA GLY A 160 -7.35 -11.88 11.49
C GLY A 160 -6.89 -11.60 10.07
N LEU A 161 -5.63 -11.22 9.90
CA LEU A 161 -5.03 -10.91 8.61
C LEU A 161 -4.55 -12.19 7.92
N ARG A 162 -4.93 -12.37 6.66
CA ARG A 162 -4.41 -13.40 5.76
C ARG A 162 -3.51 -12.74 4.72
N GLN A 163 -2.32 -13.26 4.52
CA GLN A 163 -1.45 -12.81 3.44
C GLN A 163 -2.06 -13.16 2.08
N VAL A 164 -2.01 -12.20 1.18
CA VAL A 164 -2.41 -12.37 -0.22
C VAL A 164 -1.15 -12.64 -1.04
N SER A 165 -1.01 -13.85 -1.52
CA SER A 165 0.17 -14.28 -2.32
C SER A 165 0.15 -13.72 -3.73
N ASN A 166 -1.04 -13.58 -4.33
CA ASN A 166 -1.23 -13.01 -5.66
C ASN A 166 -2.21 -11.83 -5.62
N PRO A 167 -1.71 -10.58 -5.55
CA PRO A 167 -2.58 -9.40 -5.53
C PRO A 167 -3.45 -9.26 -6.78
N SER A 168 -2.96 -9.69 -7.92
CA SER A 168 -3.65 -9.53 -9.21
C SER A 168 -4.99 -10.28 -9.25
N GLU A 169 -5.09 -11.45 -8.61
CA GLU A 169 -6.34 -12.21 -8.52
C GLU A 169 -7.47 -11.44 -7.81
N LEU A 170 -7.10 -10.52 -6.94
CA LEU A 170 -8.05 -9.70 -6.19
C LEU A 170 -8.38 -8.36 -6.84
N LEU A 171 -7.52 -7.93 -7.76
CA LEU A 171 -7.58 -6.62 -8.40
C LEU A 171 -8.18 -6.69 -9.80
N LEU A 172 -8.53 -7.90 -10.25
CA LEU A 172 -9.17 -8.16 -11.51
C LEU A 172 -10.58 -8.68 -11.26
N THR A 173 -11.56 -8.14 -11.95
CA THR A 173 -12.91 -8.65 -11.96
C THR A 173 -12.95 -9.87 -12.89
N GLU A 174 -13.52 -10.99 -12.44
CA GLU A 174 -13.56 -12.24 -13.21
C GLU A 174 -14.38 -12.11 -14.51
N ASP A 175 -15.40 -11.25 -14.51
CA ASP A 175 -16.30 -11.07 -15.66
C ASP A 175 -16.57 -9.57 -15.89
N HIS A 176 -15.83 -8.96 -16.82
CA HIS A 176 -16.07 -7.61 -17.33
C HIS A 176 -16.36 -7.62 -18.84
N ASP A 177 -16.83 -8.76 -19.36
CA ASP A 177 -17.12 -8.91 -20.78
C ASP A 177 -18.21 -7.93 -21.22
N GLY A 178 -17.92 -7.15 -22.26
CA GLY A 178 -18.82 -6.15 -22.80
C GLY A 178 -18.95 -4.85 -22.00
N LEU A 179 -18.23 -4.67 -20.87
CA LEU A 179 -18.27 -3.43 -20.11
C LEU A 179 -17.29 -2.40 -20.68
N SER A 180 -17.81 -1.23 -21.08
CA SER A 180 -16.97 -0.11 -21.47
C SER A 180 -16.35 0.57 -20.24
N GLY A 181 -15.21 1.23 -20.44
CA GLY A 181 -14.53 1.96 -19.38
C GLY A 181 -13.60 1.12 -18.50
N VAL A 182 -13.34 -0.12 -18.85
CA VAL A 182 -12.42 -1.01 -18.11
C VAL A 182 -11.18 -1.30 -18.93
N ALA A 183 -10.01 -1.16 -18.32
CA ALA A 183 -8.71 -1.52 -18.90
C ALA A 183 -7.79 -2.13 -17.83
N ILE A 184 -6.98 -3.10 -18.24
CA ILE A 184 -6.06 -3.77 -17.32
C ILE A 184 -4.65 -3.20 -17.49
N SER A 185 -4.06 -2.75 -16.39
CA SER A 185 -2.69 -2.27 -16.34
C SER A 185 -1.73 -3.33 -15.82
N ALA A 186 -0.60 -3.50 -16.49
CA ALA A 186 0.54 -4.23 -15.94
C ALA A 186 1.44 -3.23 -15.19
N ALA A 187 1.19 -3.07 -13.89
CA ALA A 187 1.86 -2.13 -13.00
C ALA A 187 2.97 -2.80 -12.18
N ILE A 188 3.86 -1.98 -11.63
CA ILE A 188 4.86 -2.41 -10.65
C ILE A 188 4.80 -1.50 -9.43
N GLU A 189 4.74 -2.08 -8.27
CA GLU A 189 4.95 -1.38 -7.02
C GLU A 189 6.21 -1.92 -6.36
N GLY A 190 7.22 -1.03 -6.29
CA GLY A 190 8.55 -1.42 -5.83
C GLY A 190 9.24 -2.42 -6.74
N VAL A 191 9.32 -3.68 -6.33
CA VAL A 191 9.89 -4.79 -7.13
C VAL A 191 8.84 -5.79 -7.60
N ARG A 192 7.61 -5.67 -7.15
CA ARG A 192 6.54 -6.64 -7.42
C ARG A 192 5.69 -6.20 -8.59
N PRO A 193 5.64 -6.97 -9.69
CA PRO A 193 4.67 -6.77 -10.75
C PRO A 193 3.29 -7.25 -10.30
N PHE A 194 2.25 -6.61 -10.79
CA PHE A 194 0.86 -7.03 -10.62
C PHE A 194 -0.02 -6.44 -11.71
N LEU A 195 -1.12 -7.10 -11.98
CA LEU A 195 -2.16 -6.57 -12.85
C LEU A 195 -3.23 -5.89 -12.00
N VAL A 196 -3.72 -4.77 -12.47
CA VAL A 196 -4.77 -3.99 -11.79
C VAL A 196 -5.76 -3.44 -12.78
N GLU A 197 -7.03 -3.56 -12.42
CA GLU A 197 -8.13 -3.02 -13.20
C GLU A 197 -8.24 -1.51 -12.98
N THR A 198 -8.27 -0.79 -14.09
CA THR A 198 -8.49 0.66 -14.18
C THR A 198 -9.88 0.88 -14.74
N GLN A 199 -10.76 1.51 -13.97
CA GLN A 199 -12.14 1.80 -14.34
C GLN A 199 -12.33 3.28 -14.59
N ALA A 200 -12.95 3.67 -15.68
CA ALA A 200 -13.30 5.04 -15.99
C ALA A 200 -14.76 5.17 -16.39
N LEU A 201 -15.39 6.24 -15.91
CA LEU A 201 -16.72 6.65 -16.36
C LEU A 201 -16.63 8.05 -16.95
N VAL A 202 -17.03 8.18 -18.21
CA VAL A 202 -17.09 9.45 -18.92
C VAL A 202 -18.52 9.78 -19.29
N SER A 203 -19.03 10.89 -18.81
CA SER A 203 -20.38 11.35 -19.08
C SER A 203 -20.42 12.81 -19.51
N THR A 204 -21.54 13.28 -20.06
CA THR A 204 -21.71 14.71 -20.34
C THR A 204 -21.93 15.45 -19.01
N ALA A 205 -21.21 16.55 -18.81
CA ALA A 205 -21.31 17.33 -17.58
C ALA A 205 -22.74 17.90 -17.41
N ALA A 206 -23.41 17.47 -16.32
CA ALA A 206 -24.82 17.82 -16.07
C ALA A 206 -24.99 19.27 -15.59
N TYR A 207 -23.97 19.85 -14.94
CA TYR A 207 -24.04 21.12 -14.23
C TYR A 207 -23.16 22.23 -14.82
N GLY A 208 -22.77 22.12 -16.07
CA GLY A 208 -22.00 23.14 -16.78
C GLY A 208 -20.50 23.21 -16.42
N THR A 209 -20.09 22.75 -15.24
CA THR A 209 -18.68 22.64 -14.86
C THR A 209 -18.29 21.17 -14.78
N PRO A 210 -17.39 20.70 -15.67
CA PRO A 210 -16.95 19.31 -15.69
C PRO A 210 -16.30 18.89 -14.39
N GLN A 211 -16.75 17.75 -13.84
CA GLN A 211 -16.17 17.13 -12.67
C GLN A 211 -15.10 16.12 -13.07
N ARG A 212 -14.00 16.12 -12.36
CA ARG A 212 -12.90 15.18 -12.57
C ARG A 212 -12.44 14.65 -11.22
N SER A 213 -12.55 13.35 -11.04
CA SER A 213 -12.20 12.68 -9.80
C SER A 213 -11.40 11.41 -10.08
N ALA A 214 -10.41 11.14 -9.25
CA ALA A 214 -9.62 9.92 -9.31
C ALA A 214 -9.49 9.29 -7.92
N THR A 215 -9.74 7.99 -7.84
CA THR A 215 -9.49 7.16 -6.67
C THR A 215 -8.36 6.19 -7.00
N GLY A 216 -7.32 6.15 -6.17
CA GLY A 216 -6.18 5.27 -6.38
C GLY A 216 -5.14 5.76 -7.41
N PHE A 217 -5.40 6.89 -8.08
CA PHE A 217 -4.52 7.52 -9.06
C PHE A 217 -4.35 9.00 -8.77
N ASP A 218 -3.22 9.60 -9.18
CA ASP A 218 -2.97 11.03 -8.96
C ASP A 218 -3.89 11.92 -9.81
N GLN A 219 -4.64 12.79 -9.14
CA GLN A 219 -5.61 13.68 -9.78
C GLN A 219 -4.98 14.65 -10.77
N ARG A 220 -3.76 15.14 -10.47
CA ARG A 220 -3.04 16.09 -11.36
C ARG A 220 -2.56 15.36 -12.61
N ARG A 221 -2.11 14.11 -12.45
CA ARG A 221 -1.71 13.24 -13.56
C ARG A 221 -2.90 12.94 -14.48
N LEU A 222 -4.07 12.58 -13.91
CA LEU A 222 -5.31 12.40 -14.69
C LEU A 222 -5.62 13.65 -15.53
N ASN A 223 -5.62 14.83 -14.91
CA ASN A 223 -5.92 16.09 -15.62
C ASN A 223 -4.93 16.35 -16.76
N MET A 224 -3.64 16.04 -16.56
CA MET A 224 -2.62 16.13 -17.59
C MET A 224 -2.90 15.17 -18.75
N LEU A 225 -3.21 13.92 -18.47
CA LEU A 225 -3.52 12.91 -19.48
C LEU A 225 -4.75 13.29 -20.31
N LEU A 226 -5.81 13.78 -19.67
CA LEU A 226 -7.00 14.29 -20.37
C LEU A 226 -6.69 15.46 -21.30
N ALA A 227 -5.81 16.37 -20.88
CA ALA A 227 -5.36 17.49 -21.73
C ALA A 227 -4.54 17.00 -22.93
N VAL A 228 -3.70 15.98 -22.76
CA VAL A 228 -2.96 15.34 -23.85
C VAL A 228 -3.92 14.69 -24.85
N MET A 229 -4.91 13.94 -24.38
CA MET A 229 -5.93 13.33 -25.25
C MET A 229 -6.66 14.35 -26.08
N GLU A 230 -7.08 15.44 -25.46
CA GLU A 230 -7.81 16.49 -26.15
C GLU A 230 -6.93 17.20 -27.19
N LYS A 231 -5.72 17.60 -26.81
CA LYS A 231 -4.85 18.38 -27.68
C LYS A 231 -4.17 17.57 -28.77
N ARG A 232 -3.80 16.31 -28.51
CA ARG A 232 -2.98 15.49 -29.40
C ARG A 232 -3.77 14.45 -30.17
N VAL A 233 -4.81 13.92 -29.56
CA VAL A 233 -5.63 12.86 -30.17
C VAL A 233 -6.96 13.40 -30.70
N GLY A 234 -7.41 14.57 -30.25
CA GLY A 234 -8.59 15.26 -30.75
C GLY A 234 -9.91 14.85 -30.07
N PHE A 235 -9.85 14.13 -28.95
CA PHE A 235 -11.04 13.78 -28.18
C PHE A 235 -11.58 15.01 -27.43
N LYS A 236 -12.87 15.27 -27.53
CA LYS A 236 -13.53 16.39 -26.86
C LYS A 236 -13.94 15.99 -25.43
N LEU A 237 -13.05 16.20 -24.48
CA LEU A 237 -13.26 15.88 -23.06
C LEU A 237 -13.53 17.11 -22.18
N MET A 238 -13.42 18.34 -22.72
CA MET A 238 -13.59 19.58 -21.95
C MET A 238 -14.96 19.71 -21.28
N ALA A 239 -16.01 19.25 -21.95
CA ALA A 239 -17.40 19.30 -21.45
C ALA A 239 -17.87 17.97 -20.87
N LYS A 240 -16.94 17.10 -20.48
CA LYS A 240 -17.24 15.78 -19.96
C LYS A 240 -16.82 15.63 -18.49
N ASP A 241 -17.68 15.03 -17.69
CA ASP A 241 -17.31 14.50 -16.38
C ASP A 241 -16.46 13.24 -16.59
N VAL A 242 -15.39 13.10 -15.79
CA VAL A 242 -14.49 11.96 -15.84
C VAL A 242 -14.25 11.46 -14.41
N PHE A 243 -14.66 10.26 -14.14
CA PHE A 243 -14.42 9.56 -12.87
C PHE A 243 -13.50 8.38 -13.14
N LEU A 244 -12.41 8.29 -12.39
CA LEU A 244 -11.42 7.22 -12.47
C LEU A 244 -11.34 6.48 -11.15
N ASN A 245 -11.31 5.16 -11.19
CA ASN A 245 -11.13 4.30 -10.04
C ASN A 245 -10.12 3.19 -10.35
N ILE A 246 -9.15 3.01 -9.45
CA ILE A 246 -8.28 1.85 -9.47
C ILE A 246 -8.88 0.79 -8.55
N ALA A 247 -9.09 -0.42 -9.08
CA ALA A 247 -9.71 -1.51 -8.34
C ALA A 247 -8.96 -1.84 -7.04
N GLY A 248 -9.70 -2.35 -6.05
CA GLY A 248 -9.13 -2.73 -4.76
C GLY A 248 -8.73 -1.58 -3.83
N GLY A 249 -8.97 -0.31 -4.25
CA GLY A 249 -8.60 0.87 -3.45
C GLY A 249 -7.10 1.09 -3.30
N LEU A 250 -6.31 0.45 -4.16
CA LEU A 250 -4.86 0.63 -4.21
C LEU A 250 -4.51 2.01 -4.74
N ARG A 251 -3.60 2.69 -4.05
CA ARG A 251 -2.94 3.86 -4.61
C ARG A 251 -1.71 3.42 -5.39
N VAL A 252 -1.78 3.48 -6.71
CA VAL A 252 -0.68 3.12 -7.59
C VAL A 252 0.03 4.38 -8.08
N THR A 253 1.35 4.40 -7.98
CA THR A 253 2.17 5.55 -8.36
C THR A 253 3.01 5.29 -9.62
N ASP A 254 2.89 4.10 -10.20
CA ASP A 254 3.63 3.71 -11.40
C ASP A 254 3.17 4.48 -12.64
N PRO A 255 4.03 5.28 -13.31
CA PRO A 255 3.68 5.98 -14.54
C PRO A 255 3.25 5.06 -15.69
N ALA A 256 3.62 3.79 -15.65
CA ALA A 256 3.22 2.81 -16.65
C ALA A 256 1.70 2.61 -16.75
N MET A 257 0.94 3.06 -15.75
CA MET A 257 -0.52 3.04 -15.77
C MET A 257 -1.16 4.06 -16.71
N ASP A 258 -0.43 5.06 -17.17
CA ASP A 258 -1.00 6.13 -18.02
C ASP A 258 -1.75 5.55 -19.21
N LEU A 259 -1.17 4.54 -19.87
CA LEU A 259 -1.79 3.95 -21.06
C LEU A 259 -3.12 3.28 -20.75
N SER A 260 -3.23 2.55 -19.64
CA SER A 260 -4.49 1.93 -19.22
C SER A 260 -5.53 2.95 -18.78
N VAL A 261 -5.11 4.02 -18.12
CA VAL A 261 -5.99 5.16 -17.76
C VAL A 261 -6.57 5.79 -19.01
N LEU A 262 -5.75 6.07 -20.02
CA LEU A 262 -6.21 6.60 -21.31
C LEU A 262 -7.15 5.63 -22.01
N ALA A 263 -6.81 4.35 -22.06
CA ALA A 263 -7.61 3.32 -22.69
C ALA A 263 -8.99 3.17 -22.02
N ALA A 264 -9.05 3.16 -20.67
CA ALA A 264 -10.30 3.13 -19.92
C ALA A 264 -11.18 4.37 -20.20
N VAL A 265 -10.57 5.56 -20.17
CA VAL A 265 -11.29 6.82 -20.50
C VAL A 265 -11.81 6.81 -21.93
N LEU A 266 -11.00 6.36 -22.90
CA LEU A 266 -11.43 6.23 -24.30
C LEU A 266 -12.56 5.23 -24.47
N SER A 267 -12.41 4.04 -23.89
CA SER A 267 -13.39 2.98 -23.90
C SER A 267 -14.75 3.49 -23.40
N SER A 268 -14.76 4.16 -22.24
CA SER A 268 -15.98 4.76 -21.69
C SER A 268 -16.53 5.91 -22.56
N ASN A 269 -15.67 6.75 -23.14
CA ASN A 269 -16.10 7.88 -23.94
C ASN A 269 -16.77 7.48 -25.25
N VAL A 270 -16.34 6.35 -25.86
CA VAL A 270 -16.90 5.82 -27.10
C VAL A 270 -17.89 4.66 -26.87
N ASP A 271 -18.10 4.30 -25.61
CA ASP A 271 -18.94 3.20 -25.16
C ASP A 271 -18.61 1.86 -25.85
N THR A 272 -17.34 1.53 -25.89
CA THR A 272 -16.82 0.31 -26.53
C THR A 272 -15.90 -0.40 -25.56
N ALA A 273 -16.21 -1.67 -25.26
CA ALA A 273 -15.40 -2.48 -24.36
C ALA A 273 -14.04 -2.83 -24.98
N ILE A 274 -13.03 -2.95 -24.12
CA ILE A 274 -11.75 -3.56 -24.47
C ILE A 274 -11.91 -5.07 -24.32
N GLU A 275 -11.46 -5.82 -25.33
CA GLU A 275 -11.55 -7.29 -25.32
C GLU A 275 -10.83 -7.90 -24.13
N GLN A 276 -11.37 -8.98 -23.60
CA GLN A 276 -10.73 -9.77 -22.53
C GLN A 276 -9.36 -10.31 -22.98
N GLY A 277 -8.47 -10.54 -22.02
CA GLY A 277 -7.12 -11.04 -22.29
C GLY A 277 -6.14 -9.97 -22.79
N TRP A 278 -6.55 -8.70 -22.85
CA TRP A 278 -5.67 -7.58 -23.15
C TRP A 278 -5.27 -6.86 -21.86
N CYS A 279 -3.97 -6.62 -21.71
CA CYS A 279 -3.44 -5.69 -20.71
C CYS A 279 -2.44 -4.72 -21.36
N MET A 280 -2.03 -3.71 -20.63
CA MET A 280 -1.16 -2.69 -21.20
C MET A 280 -0.28 -2.02 -20.14
N CYS A 281 0.84 -1.44 -20.60
CA CYS A 281 1.66 -0.56 -19.78
C CYS A 281 2.36 0.47 -20.68
N GLY A 282 2.52 1.70 -20.19
CA GLY A 282 3.22 2.75 -20.91
C GLY A 282 3.06 4.09 -20.21
N GLU A 283 4.14 4.85 -20.09
CA GLU A 283 4.09 6.22 -19.62
C GLU A 283 3.75 7.14 -20.80
N VAL A 284 2.88 8.12 -20.59
CA VAL A 284 2.48 9.07 -21.64
C VAL A 284 3.04 10.47 -21.34
N GLY A 285 3.84 10.98 -22.28
CA GLY A 285 4.40 12.32 -22.20
C GLY A 285 3.45 13.40 -22.69
N LEU A 286 3.79 14.66 -22.41
CA LEU A 286 2.98 15.84 -22.79
C LEU A 286 2.84 16.05 -24.30
N SER A 287 3.75 15.49 -25.10
CA SER A 287 3.67 15.50 -26.56
C SER A 287 2.78 14.40 -27.13
N GLY A 288 2.25 13.50 -26.27
CA GLY A 288 1.45 12.34 -26.66
C GLY A 288 2.29 11.11 -27.01
N GLU A 289 3.60 11.15 -26.82
CA GLU A 289 4.49 10.00 -26.99
C GLU A 289 4.30 8.98 -25.87
N VAL A 290 4.37 7.70 -26.21
CA VAL A 290 4.40 6.60 -25.24
C VAL A 290 5.85 6.26 -24.97
N ARG A 291 6.26 6.45 -23.73
CA ARG A 291 7.64 6.26 -23.25
C ARG A 291 7.87 4.86 -22.74
N PRO A 292 9.11 4.35 -22.83
CA PRO A 292 9.48 3.06 -22.27
C PRO A 292 9.30 3.07 -20.75
N VAL A 293 8.93 1.90 -20.21
CA VAL A 293 8.73 1.67 -18.78
C VAL A 293 9.80 0.72 -18.26
N SER A 294 10.09 0.81 -16.99
CA SER A 294 11.03 -0.07 -16.32
C SER A 294 10.50 -1.49 -16.17
N ARG A 295 11.41 -2.47 -16.13
CA ARG A 295 11.11 -3.88 -15.80
C ARG A 295 10.03 -4.50 -16.68
N ILE A 296 10.11 -4.25 -17.98
CA ILE A 296 9.10 -4.72 -18.93
C ILE A 296 8.95 -6.25 -18.93
N GLU A 297 10.05 -6.99 -18.80
CA GLU A 297 10.04 -8.45 -18.76
C GLU A 297 9.22 -9.00 -17.58
N GLN A 298 9.32 -8.35 -16.42
CA GLN A 298 8.54 -8.73 -15.23
C GLN A 298 7.05 -8.47 -15.43
N ARG A 299 6.67 -7.38 -16.10
CA ARG A 299 5.28 -7.06 -16.44
C ARG A 299 4.69 -8.08 -17.39
N ILE A 300 5.46 -8.45 -18.41
CA ILE A 300 5.06 -9.48 -19.40
C ILE A 300 4.91 -10.84 -18.71
N ALA A 301 5.87 -11.24 -17.88
CA ALA A 301 5.83 -12.51 -17.18
C ALA A 301 4.61 -12.61 -16.22
N GLU A 302 4.26 -11.52 -15.54
CA GLU A 302 3.05 -11.50 -14.67
C GLU A 302 1.77 -11.58 -15.49
N ALA A 303 1.69 -10.89 -16.64
CA ALA A 303 0.56 -10.96 -17.54
C ALA A 303 0.37 -12.38 -18.10
N GLU A 304 1.45 -13.02 -18.55
CA GLU A 304 1.45 -14.40 -19.05
C GLU A 304 1.01 -15.40 -17.97
N LYS A 305 1.56 -15.28 -16.76
CA LYS A 305 1.20 -16.11 -15.60
C LYS A 305 -0.30 -16.06 -15.28
N LEU A 306 -0.95 -14.91 -15.50
CA LEU A 306 -2.38 -14.68 -15.25
C LEU A 306 -3.26 -14.99 -16.47
N GLY A 307 -2.67 -15.54 -17.55
CA GLY A 307 -3.40 -15.99 -18.73
C GLY A 307 -3.78 -14.89 -19.72
N PHE A 308 -3.19 -13.71 -19.61
CA PHE A 308 -3.38 -12.64 -20.61
C PHE A 308 -2.69 -13.02 -21.91
N GLN A 309 -3.42 -12.88 -23.02
CA GLN A 309 -2.96 -13.29 -24.34
C GLN A 309 -2.25 -12.15 -25.08
N HIS A 310 -2.55 -10.90 -24.71
CA HIS A 310 -2.06 -9.72 -25.38
C HIS A 310 -1.60 -8.67 -24.36
N ILE A 311 -0.41 -8.12 -24.59
CA ILE A 311 0.09 -6.98 -23.83
C ILE A 311 0.53 -5.85 -24.76
N ILE A 312 -0.02 -4.65 -24.57
CA ILE A 312 0.43 -3.45 -25.27
C ILE A 312 1.56 -2.81 -24.49
N ILE A 313 2.72 -2.69 -25.13
CA ILE A 313 3.94 -2.12 -24.55
C ILE A 313 4.47 -0.96 -25.40
N PRO A 314 5.27 -0.05 -24.84
CA PRO A 314 5.93 0.99 -25.61
C PRO A 314 6.91 0.39 -26.64
N LYS A 315 6.94 0.99 -27.83
CA LYS A 315 7.80 0.53 -28.94
C LYS A 315 9.28 0.37 -28.53
N TYR A 316 9.76 1.25 -27.65
CA TYR A 316 11.17 1.23 -27.22
C TYR A 316 11.47 0.25 -26.07
N ASN A 317 10.47 -0.51 -25.62
CA ASN A 317 10.66 -1.65 -24.72
C ASN A 317 10.77 -3.00 -25.46
N TYR A 318 10.61 -2.97 -26.79
CA TYR A 318 10.71 -4.14 -27.65
C TYR A 318 12.15 -4.42 -28.04
#